data_d31643716fa46a44f2896c32af5771d5
#
_entry.id   d31643716fa46a44f2896c32af5771d5
#
_cell.length_a   1.000
_cell.length_b   1.000
_cell.length_c   1.000
_cell.angle_alpha   90.00
_cell.angle_beta   90.00
_cell.angle_gamma   90.00
#
_symmetry.space_group_name_H-M   'P 1'
#
loop_
_entity.id
_entity.type
_entity.pdbx_description
1 polymer ?
#
loop_
_entity_poly.entity_id
_entity_poly.type
_entity_poly.pdbx_seq_one_letter_code
_entity_poly.pdbx_strand_id
1 'polypeptide(L)'
;MLLHIIARGKIARTPEEELVERYAKRIQWPLKFTELPETGGRIPEPQTPFKTVLLDERGKNLGSEEFAQTLERWRDDGMRECRFVIGAADGHSRQEREDADLLISFGKATWPHLLARAMLAEQLFRATSILAGHPYHRAR
;
A
#
# COMPACT_ATOMS: atom_id res chain seq x y z
N MET A 1 4.46 13.54 -2.09
CA MET A 1 3.23 12.74 -2.31
C MET A 1 2.88 11.99 -1.04
N LEU A 2 1.66 12.13 -0.57
CA LEU A 2 1.17 11.38 0.59
C LEU A 2 0.96 9.91 0.22
N LEU A 3 1.49 9.01 1.04
CA LEU A 3 1.18 7.57 0.96
C LEU A 3 0.06 7.30 1.96
N HIS A 4 -1.09 6.83 1.49
CA HIS A 4 -2.26 6.61 2.33
C HIS A 4 -2.68 5.14 2.27
N ILE A 5 -2.50 4.43 3.38
CA ILE A 5 -2.94 3.03 3.49
C ILE A 5 -4.35 3.03 4.08
N ILE A 6 -5.28 2.49 3.31
CA ILE A 6 -6.69 2.36 3.69
C ILE A 6 -6.99 0.88 3.78
N ALA A 7 -7.28 0.38 4.97
CA ALA A 7 -7.43 -1.05 5.19
C ALA A 7 -8.68 -1.38 6.01
N ARG A 8 -9.31 -2.50 5.70
CA ARG A 8 -10.47 -2.98 6.43
C ARG A 8 -10.04 -3.94 7.54
N GLY A 9 -10.74 -3.87 8.67
CA GLY A 9 -10.46 -4.68 9.83
C GLY A 9 -9.50 -4.02 10.81
N LYS A 10 -9.49 -4.54 12.04
CA LYS A 10 -8.68 -4.00 13.13
C LYS A 10 -7.35 -4.73 13.24
N ILE A 11 -6.26 -3.97 13.34
CA ILE A 11 -4.92 -4.53 13.51
C ILE A 11 -4.41 -4.41 14.95
N ALA A 12 -5.05 -3.59 15.78
CA ALA A 12 -4.59 -3.29 17.13
C ALA A 12 -4.33 -4.54 17.97
N ARG A 13 -3.21 -4.52 18.70
CA ARG A 13 -2.77 -5.59 19.62
C ARG A 13 -2.43 -6.90 18.92
N THR A 14 -2.02 -6.84 17.65
CA THR A 14 -1.57 -8.00 16.92
C THR A 14 -0.06 -7.91 16.65
N PRO A 15 0.62 -9.03 16.40
CA PRO A 15 2.02 -9.00 15.95
C PRO A 15 2.20 -8.21 14.66
N GLU A 16 1.19 -8.23 13.78
CA GLU A 16 1.22 -7.49 12.52
C GLU A 16 1.26 -5.99 12.75
N GLU A 17 0.60 -5.47 13.79
CA GLU A 17 0.68 -4.06 14.15
C GLU A 17 2.12 -3.65 14.49
N GLU A 18 2.84 -4.47 15.22
CA GLU A 18 4.23 -4.19 15.57
C GLU A 18 5.10 -4.09 14.31
N LEU A 19 4.85 -4.97 13.33
CA LEU A 19 5.57 -4.93 12.05
C LEU A 19 5.24 -3.67 11.27
N VAL A 20 3.96 -3.32 11.19
CA VAL A 20 3.53 -2.09 10.50
C VAL A 20 4.20 -0.88 11.13
N GLU A 21 4.19 -0.77 12.45
CA GLU A 21 4.81 0.35 13.16
C GLU A 21 6.32 0.41 12.94
N ARG A 22 6.98 -0.76 12.91
CA ARG A 22 8.42 -0.84 12.67
C ARG A 22 8.81 -0.19 11.36
N TYR A 23 8.08 -0.47 10.30
CA TYR A 23 8.39 0.07 8.98
C TYR A 23 7.85 1.49 8.80
N ALA A 24 6.65 1.76 9.28
CA ALA A 24 6.00 3.07 9.15
C ALA A 24 6.86 4.20 9.70
N LYS A 25 7.44 4.01 10.87
CA LYS A 25 8.26 5.05 11.52
C LYS A 25 9.56 5.37 10.76
N ARG A 26 9.97 4.49 9.83
CA ARG A 26 11.18 4.68 9.01
C ARG A 26 10.88 5.30 7.65
N ILE A 27 9.61 5.33 7.25
CA ILE A 27 9.21 5.93 5.98
C ILE A 27 9.29 7.45 6.12
N GLN A 28 10.10 8.09 5.28
CA GLN A 28 10.32 9.53 5.35
C GLN A 28 9.34 10.35 4.50
N TRP A 29 8.56 9.68 3.67
CA TRP A 29 7.48 10.32 2.94
C TRP A 29 6.27 10.51 3.86
N PRO A 30 5.40 11.52 3.60
CA PRO A 30 4.16 11.65 4.37
C PRO A 30 3.35 10.35 4.29
N LEU A 31 2.91 9.85 5.42
CA LEU A 31 2.22 8.58 5.54
C LEU A 31 0.98 8.74 6.43
N LYS A 32 -0.13 8.16 5.98
CA LYS A 32 -1.38 8.17 6.72
C LYS A 32 -1.99 6.77 6.67
N PHE A 33 -2.61 6.38 7.78
CA PHE A 33 -3.38 5.13 7.87
C PHE A 33 -4.84 5.46 8.14
N THR A 34 -5.74 4.78 7.43
CA THR A 34 -7.18 4.81 7.71
C THR A 34 -7.64 3.38 7.84
N GLU A 35 -8.23 3.05 8.99
CA GLU A 35 -8.79 1.73 9.21
C GLU A 35 -10.31 1.81 9.08
N LEU A 36 -10.87 0.96 8.24
CA LEU A 36 -12.32 0.90 7.99
C LEU A 36 -12.91 -0.36 8.63
N PRO A 37 -14.22 -0.37 8.94
CA PRO A 37 -14.89 -1.59 9.34
C PRO A 37 -14.77 -2.67 8.25
N GLU A 38 -15.05 -3.93 8.61
CA GLU A 38 -15.08 -5.04 7.65
C GLU A 38 -16.02 -4.74 6.47
N THR A 39 -17.15 -4.10 6.74
CA THR A 39 -18.09 -3.67 5.73
C THR A 39 -18.54 -2.24 6.00
N GLY A 40 -18.82 -1.51 4.92
CA GLY A 40 -19.29 -0.14 5.01
C GLY A 40 -18.20 0.85 5.40
N GLY A 41 -18.59 1.88 6.15
CA GLY A 41 -17.71 2.96 6.52
C GLY A 41 -17.50 3.94 5.37
N ARG A 42 -16.89 5.08 5.69
CA ARG A 42 -16.65 6.14 4.71
C ARG A 42 -15.17 6.21 4.36
N ILE A 43 -14.88 6.05 3.06
CA ILE A 43 -13.52 6.24 2.55
C ILE A 43 -13.22 7.74 2.52
N PRO A 44 -12.10 8.19 3.11
CA PRO A 44 -11.75 9.61 3.11
C PRO A 44 -11.59 10.17 1.69
N GLU A 45 -11.94 11.44 1.52
CA GLU A 45 -11.70 12.14 0.26
C GLU A 45 -10.20 12.24 -0.01
N PRO A 46 -9.75 11.96 -1.23
CA PRO A 46 -8.33 12.05 -1.55
C PRO A 46 -7.87 13.48 -1.77
N GLN A 47 -6.56 13.69 -1.61
CA GLN A 47 -5.90 14.90 -2.11
C GLN A 47 -5.68 14.73 -3.61
N THR A 48 -6.28 15.60 -4.41
CA THR A 48 -6.22 15.50 -5.88
C THR A 48 -5.07 16.32 -6.45
N PRO A 49 -4.41 15.86 -7.53
CA PRO A 49 -4.63 14.58 -8.20
C PRO A 49 -4.06 13.40 -7.41
N PHE A 50 -4.64 12.22 -7.59
CA PHE A 50 -4.26 11.04 -6.82
C PHE A 50 -4.26 9.77 -7.68
N LYS A 51 -3.60 8.74 -7.14
CA LYS A 51 -3.63 7.38 -7.71
C LYS A 51 -4.15 6.40 -6.67
N THR A 52 -4.85 5.38 -7.14
CA THR A 52 -5.36 4.30 -6.30
C THR A 52 -4.72 2.98 -6.70
N VAL A 53 -4.13 2.31 -5.72
CA VAL A 53 -3.54 0.97 -5.87
C VAL A 53 -4.35 0.02 -4.99
N LEU A 54 -4.83 -1.06 -5.57
CA LEU A 54 -5.48 -2.12 -4.80
C LEU A 54 -4.52 -3.29 -4.62
N LEU A 55 -4.48 -3.83 -3.41
CA LEU A 55 -3.89 -5.14 -3.16
C LEU A 55 -4.92 -6.19 -3.53
N ASP A 56 -4.64 -6.95 -4.59
CA ASP A 56 -5.57 -7.94 -5.13
C ASP A 56 -4.77 -9.10 -5.70
N GLU A 57 -5.20 -10.33 -5.42
CA GLU A 57 -4.48 -11.52 -5.90
C GLU A 57 -4.40 -11.62 -7.42
N ARG A 58 -5.25 -10.88 -8.13
CA ARG A 58 -5.25 -10.77 -9.59
C ARG A 58 -4.30 -9.70 -10.10
N GLY A 59 -3.61 -9.00 -9.19
CA GLY A 59 -2.73 -7.90 -9.53
C GLY A 59 -1.39 -8.34 -10.11
N LYS A 60 -0.62 -7.34 -10.52
CA LYS A 60 0.73 -7.56 -11.03
C LYS A 60 1.69 -7.88 -9.89
N ASN A 61 2.61 -8.81 -10.14
CA ASN A 61 3.70 -9.11 -9.22
C ASN A 61 4.88 -8.19 -9.54
N LEU A 62 4.84 -6.96 -9.04
CA LEU A 62 5.92 -6.01 -9.27
C LEU A 62 7.12 -6.36 -8.40
N GLY A 63 8.32 -6.27 -8.97
CA GLY A 63 9.53 -6.26 -8.17
C GLY A 63 9.63 -4.96 -7.36
N SER A 64 10.44 -4.97 -6.32
CA SER A 64 10.56 -3.81 -5.42
C SER A 64 11.09 -2.57 -6.15
N GLU A 65 12.00 -2.74 -7.10
CA GLU A 65 12.54 -1.64 -7.89
C GLU A 65 11.49 -1.06 -8.84
N GLU A 66 10.69 -1.93 -9.48
CA GLU A 66 9.59 -1.47 -10.34
C GLU A 66 8.53 -0.71 -9.54
N PHE A 67 8.25 -1.18 -8.33
CA PHE A 67 7.31 -0.51 -7.43
C PHE A 67 7.84 0.88 -7.05
N ALA A 68 9.13 0.98 -6.70
CA ALA A 68 9.77 2.25 -6.39
C ALA A 68 9.70 3.21 -7.59
N GLN A 69 9.99 2.73 -8.79
CA GLN A 69 9.92 3.54 -10.02
C GLN A 69 8.50 4.04 -10.29
N THR A 70 7.49 3.23 -10.00
CA THR A 70 6.09 3.64 -10.15
C THR A 70 5.75 4.79 -9.22
N LEU A 71 6.16 4.70 -7.95
CA LEU A 71 5.93 5.78 -6.98
C LEU A 71 6.70 7.04 -7.37
N GLU A 72 7.93 6.90 -7.84
CA GLU A 72 8.74 8.03 -8.30
C GLU A 72 8.05 8.75 -9.47
N ARG A 73 7.59 8.00 -10.46
CA ARG A 73 6.90 8.56 -11.62
C ARG A 73 5.65 9.35 -11.21
N TRP A 74 4.82 8.78 -10.34
CA TRP A 74 3.61 9.45 -9.89
C TRP A 74 3.93 10.72 -9.08
N ARG A 75 4.93 10.66 -8.22
CA ARG A 75 5.38 11.84 -7.49
C ARG A 75 5.86 12.94 -8.44
N ASP A 76 6.68 12.56 -9.42
CA ASP A 76 7.24 13.51 -10.39
C ASP A 76 6.16 14.07 -11.33
N ASP A 77 5.10 13.32 -11.57
CA ASP A 77 3.94 13.76 -12.35
C ASP A 77 3.02 14.70 -11.54
N GLY A 78 3.34 14.96 -10.28
CA GLY A 78 2.59 15.89 -9.46
C GLY A 78 1.43 15.29 -8.70
N MET A 79 1.35 13.96 -8.58
CA MET A 79 0.32 13.32 -7.75
C MET A 79 0.50 13.74 -6.30
N ARG A 80 -0.59 14.11 -5.64
CA ARG A 80 -0.56 14.56 -4.25
C ARG A 80 -0.76 13.43 -3.26
N GLU A 81 -1.46 12.38 -3.69
CA GLU A 81 -1.72 11.22 -2.86
C GLU A 81 -1.66 9.95 -3.69
N CYS A 82 -1.08 8.90 -3.12
CA CYS A 82 -1.19 7.53 -3.62
C CYS A 82 -1.88 6.71 -2.54
N ARG A 83 -3.06 6.16 -2.86
CA ARG A 83 -3.86 5.38 -1.93
C ARG A 83 -3.64 3.90 -2.18
N PHE A 84 -3.37 3.17 -1.11
CA PHE A 84 -3.22 1.71 -1.14
C PHE A 84 -4.40 1.13 -0.38
N VAL A 85 -5.27 0.40 -1.07
CA VAL A 85 -6.50 -0.12 -0.46
C VAL A 85 -6.38 -1.62 -0.26
N ILE A 86 -6.53 -2.05 0.99
CA ILE A 86 -6.51 -3.46 1.37
C ILE A 86 -7.92 -3.84 1.79
N GLY A 87 -8.53 -4.77 1.05
CA GLY A 87 -9.89 -5.23 1.34
C GLY A 87 -9.94 -6.18 2.53
N ALA A 88 -11.16 -6.51 2.94
CA ALA A 88 -11.42 -7.57 3.90
C ALA A 88 -11.23 -8.95 3.22
N ALA A 89 -11.57 -10.02 3.94
CA ALA A 89 -11.40 -11.40 3.45
C ALA A 89 -12.06 -11.65 2.08
N ASP A 90 -13.15 -10.97 1.77
CA ASP A 90 -13.86 -11.10 0.49
C ASP A 90 -13.16 -10.39 -0.68
N GLY A 91 -12.10 -9.62 -0.39
CA GLY A 91 -11.37 -8.87 -1.42
C GLY A 91 -12.12 -7.63 -1.88
N HIS A 92 -11.83 -7.23 -3.12
CA HIS A 92 -12.40 -6.03 -3.74
C HIS A 92 -13.52 -6.38 -4.70
N SER A 93 -14.47 -5.44 -4.87
CA SER A 93 -15.50 -5.58 -5.87
C SER A 93 -14.93 -5.38 -7.28
N ARG A 94 -15.71 -5.81 -8.29
CA ARG A 94 -15.34 -5.58 -9.69
C ARG A 94 -15.19 -4.09 -9.98
N GLN A 95 -16.09 -3.27 -9.45
CA GLN A 95 -16.07 -1.81 -9.68
C GLN A 95 -14.81 -1.19 -9.07
N GLU A 96 -14.44 -1.60 -7.87
CA GLU A 96 -13.20 -1.13 -7.24
C GLU A 96 -11.99 -1.48 -8.10
N ARG A 97 -11.94 -2.70 -8.63
CA ARG A 97 -10.83 -3.12 -9.50
C ARG A 97 -10.79 -2.33 -10.81
N GLU A 98 -11.94 -2.05 -11.40
CA GLU A 98 -12.01 -1.27 -12.65
C GLU A 98 -11.60 0.19 -12.45
N ASP A 99 -11.92 0.77 -11.31
CA ASP A 99 -11.63 2.17 -11.02
C ASP A 99 -10.19 2.40 -10.55
N ALA A 100 -9.48 1.36 -10.16
CA ALA A 100 -8.11 1.49 -9.68
C ALA A 100 -7.13 1.79 -10.81
N ASP A 101 -6.07 2.52 -10.48
CA ASP A 101 -4.98 2.81 -11.42
C ASP A 101 -4.03 1.63 -11.55
N LEU A 102 -3.91 0.83 -10.49
CA LEU A 102 -3.01 -0.31 -10.46
C LEU A 102 -3.52 -1.34 -9.47
N LEU A 103 -3.44 -2.62 -9.86
CA LEU A 103 -3.64 -3.74 -8.95
C LEU A 103 -2.28 -4.41 -8.74
N ILE A 104 -1.89 -4.62 -7.49
CA ILE A 104 -0.65 -5.32 -7.15
C ILE A 104 -0.93 -6.57 -6.32
N SER A 105 -0.08 -7.56 -6.48
CA SER A 105 -0.14 -8.82 -5.75
C SER A 105 1.23 -9.15 -5.18
N PHE A 106 1.26 -9.82 -4.04
CA PHE A 106 2.48 -10.35 -3.45
C PHE A 106 2.67 -11.84 -3.77
N GLY A 107 2.30 -12.22 -4.98
CA GLY A 107 2.39 -13.60 -5.45
C GLY A 107 1.01 -14.23 -5.64
N LYS A 108 1.00 -15.48 -6.08
CA LYS A 108 -0.24 -16.21 -6.38
C LYS A 108 -0.93 -16.76 -5.14
N ALA A 109 -0.18 -16.88 -4.03
CA ALA A 109 -0.75 -17.38 -2.79
C ALA A 109 -1.67 -16.34 -2.16
N THR A 110 -2.68 -16.82 -1.46
CA THR A 110 -3.56 -15.96 -0.68
C THR A 110 -2.88 -15.62 0.64
N TRP A 111 -2.85 -14.34 1.00
CA TRP A 111 -2.27 -13.87 2.26
C TRP A 111 -3.36 -13.36 3.20
N PRO A 112 -3.24 -13.61 4.51
CA PRO A 112 -4.13 -12.96 5.48
C PRO A 112 -4.02 -11.43 5.33
N HIS A 113 -5.15 -10.73 5.39
CA HIS A 113 -5.15 -9.29 5.12
C HIS A 113 -4.32 -8.47 6.11
N LEU A 114 -4.21 -8.88 7.37
CA LEU A 114 -3.34 -8.18 8.33
C LEU A 114 -1.86 -8.36 7.99
N LEU A 115 -1.48 -9.56 7.56
CA LEU A 115 -0.10 -9.82 7.13
C LEU A 115 0.21 -9.04 5.85
N ALA A 116 -0.71 -9.00 4.91
CA ALA A 116 -0.55 -8.21 3.69
C ALA A 116 -0.34 -6.72 4.01
N ARG A 117 -1.02 -6.20 5.04
CA ARG A 117 -0.82 -4.82 5.50
C ARG A 117 0.62 -4.58 5.97
N ALA A 118 1.18 -5.52 6.74
CA ALA A 118 2.58 -5.45 7.17
C ALA A 118 3.54 -5.57 5.99
N MET A 119 3.26 -6.45 5.04
CA MET A 119 4.05 -6.61 3.83
C MET A 119 4.04 -5.34 2.98
N LEU A 120 2.90 -4.67 2.87
CA LEU A 120 2.80 -3.40 2.16
C LEU A 120 3.64 -2.32 2.86
N ALA A 121 3.55 -2.20 4.17
CA ALA A 121 4.34 -1.23 4.92
C ALA A 121 5.84 -1.45 4.69
N GLU A 122 6.29 -2.70 4.68
CA GLU A 122 7.68 -3.04 4.38
C GLU A 122 8.05 -2.62 2.96
N GLN A 123 7.22 -2.92 1.97
CA GLN A 123 7.50 -2.56 0.57
C GLN A 123 7.51 -1.04 0.36
N LEU A 124 6.68 -0.30 1.07
CA LEU A 124 6.70 1.18 1.01
C LEU A 124 7.99 1.73 1.64
N PHE A 125 8.43 1.18 2.74
CA PHE A 125 9.72 1.53 3.31
C PHE A 125 10.85 1.21 2.34
N ARG A 126 10.83 0.00 1.77
CA ARG A 126 11.84 -0.44 0.80
C ARG A 126 11.87 0.47 -0.43
N ALA A 127 10.73 0.78 -1.01
CA ALA A 127 10.62 1.64 -2.19
C ALA A 127 11.16 3.04 -1.92
N THR A 128 10.76 3.66 -0.80
CA THR A 128 11.24 4.99 -0.45
C THR A 128 12.72 4.98 -0.10
N SER A 129 13.23 3.88 0.44
CA SER A 129 14.67 3.69 0.68
C SER A 129 15.46 3.63 -0.64
N ILE A 130 14.94 2.88 -1.62
CA ILE A 130 15.55 2.82 -2.96
C ILE A 130 15.66 4.22 -3.55
N LEU A 131 14.57 4.98 -3.51
CA LEU A 131 14.53 6.33 -4.09
C LEU A 131 15.43 7.33 -3.37
N ALA A 132 15.69 7.11 -2.09
CA ALA A 132 16.60 7.93 -1.29
C ALA A 132 18.08 7.51 -1.41
N GLY A 133 18.35 6.42 -2.12
CA GLY A 133 19.71 5.88 -2.20
C GLY A 133 20.16 5.18 -0.92
N HIS A 134 19.24 4.83 -0.03
CA HIS A 134 19.56 4.15 1.22
C HIS A 134 19.85 2.66 0.97
N PRO A 135 20.84 2.04 1.66
CA PRO A 135 21.30 0.68 1.36
C PRO A 135 20.40 -0.45 1.87
N TYR A 136 19.18 -0.17 2.32
CA TYR A 136 18.27 -1.19 2.84
C TYR A 136 17.98 -2.28 1.81
N HIS A 137 17.63 -1.88 0.57
CA HIS A 137 17.34 -2.84 -0.49
C HIS A 137 18.63 -3.34 -1.14
N ARG A 138 18.72 -4.66 -1.29
CA ARG A 138 19.80 -5.30 -2.03
C ARG A 138 19.20 -6.10 -3.18
N ALA A 139 19.50 -5.70 -4.42
CA ALA A 139 19.13 -6.45 -5.60
C ALA A 139 19.85 -7.81 -5.59
N ARG A 140 19.16 -8.87 -5.94
CA ARG A 140 19.71 -10.23 -5.97
C ARG A 140 19.51 -10.82 -7.34
#